data_85abdb6548b8f49bc5c1ac42474228a2
#
_entry.id   85abdb6548b8f49bc5c1ac42474228a2
#
_cell.length_a   1.000
_cell.length_b   1.000
_cell.length_c   1.000
_cell.angle_alpha   90.00
_cell.angle_beta   90.00
_cell.angle_gamma   90.00
#
_symmetry.space_group_name_H-M   'P 1'
#
loop_
_entity.id
_entity.type
_entity.pdbx_description
1 polymer ?
#
loop_
_entity_poly.entity_id
_entity_poly.type
_entity_poly.pdbx_seq_one_letter_code
_entity_poly.pdbx_strand_id
1 'polypeptide(L)'
;MFGTHFYNKRVRTTVSIFGSLFNNLHVIRSNASNEVISQVKVPLSYAPKRNFLERLSSMSNGEESERRIAMKLPRMSFEIVDLAYDPMRQLPKVNAYKEPLSSDATKARKVYTGVPYNIQFQLNIYAKSQDDALQIVEQIIPYFAPQYNL
;
A
#
# COMPACT_ATOMS: atom_id res chain seq x y z
N MET A 1 -24.45 13.69 -11.87
CA MET A 1 -23.99 14.76 -12.78
C MET A 1 -22.58 15.19 -12.34
N PHE A 2 -21.59 14.92 -13.18
CA PHE A 2 -20.17 15.11 -12.88
C PHE A 2 -19.67 16.34 -13.69
N GLY A 3 -20.06 17.55 -13.24
CA GLY A 3 -19.87 18.76 -14.03
C GLY A 3 -18.56 19.51 -13.81
N THR A 4 -17.85 19.31 -12.69
CA THR A 4 -16.60 20.00 -12.40
C THR A 4 -15.53 19.02 -11.97
N HIS A 5 -14.32 19.19 -12.53
CA HIS A 5 -13.17 18.39 -12.13
C HIS A 5 -12.74 18.77 -10.70
N PHE A 6 -12.70 17.77 -9.80
CA PHE A 6 -12.06 17.93 -8.49
C PHE A 6 -11.19 16.72 -8.18
N TYR A 7 -10.05 16.93 -7.56
CA TYR A 7 -9.13 15.86 -7.18
C TYR A 7 -8.46 16.19 -5.85
N ASN A 8 -8.99 15.62 -4.78
CA ASN A 8 -8.52 15.85 -3.39
C ASN A 8 -7.34 14.94 -2.99
N LYS A 9 -6.85 14.10 -3.88
CA LYS A 9 -5.71 13.18 -3.68
C LYS A 9 -5.86 12.21 -2.50
N ARG A 10 -7.06 12.05 -1.91
CA ARG A 10 -7.28 11.25 -0.71
C ARG A 10 -6.84 9.78 -0.89
N VAL A 11 -7.30 9.13 -1.95
CA VAL A 11 -6.92 7.74 -2.26
C VAL A 11 -5.41 7.61 -2.43
N ARG A 12 -4.78 8.55 -3.15
CA ARG A 12 -3.33 8.57 -3.34
C ARG A 12 -2.59 8.70 -2.01
N THR A 13 -3.06 9.58 -1.12
CA THR A 13 -2.48 9.75 0.22
C THR A 13 -2.60 8.45 1.03
N THR A 14 -3.76 7.79 1.01
CA THR A 14 -3.97 6.51 1.71
C THR A 14 -3.02 5.42 1.18
N VAL A 15 -2.85 5.31 -0.14
CA VAL A 15 -1.87 4.40 -0.76
C VAL A 15 -0.45 4.70 -0.29
N SER A 16 -0.06 5.98 -0.22
CA SER A 16 1.28 6.38 0.25
C SER A 16 1.49 6.05 1.72
N ILE A 17 0.48 6.29 2.56
CA ILE A 17 0.53 5.94 3.99
C ILE A 17 0.69 4.44 4.16
N PHE A 18 -0.13 3.63 3.47
CA PHE A 18 -0.02 2.17 3.52
C PHE A 18 1.37 1.69 3.09
N GLY A 19 1.92 2.24 2.01
CA GLY A 19 3.27 1.91 1.55
C GLY A 19 4.35 2.30 2.56
N SER A 20 4.19 3.40 3.31
CA SER A 20 5.18 3.83 4.29
C SER A 20 5.27 2.90 5.51
N LEU A 21 4.18 2.21 5.87
CA LEU A 21 4.15 1.27 7.01
C LEU A 21 5.14 0.11 6.83
N PHE A 22 5.31 -0.37 5.62
CA PHE A 22 6.08 -1.59 5.33
C PHE A 22 7.43 -1.30 4.64
N ASN A 23 7.88 -0.05 4.60
CA ASN A 23 9.06 0.32 3.81
C ASN A 23 10.41 -0.04 4.48
N ASN A 24 10.43 -0.39 5.76
CA ASN A 24 11.66 -0.63 6.52
C ASN A 24 11.87 -2.09 6.94
N LEU A 25 11.28 -3.03 6.22
CA LEU A 25 11.46 -4.45 6.49
C LEU A 25 12.81 -4.95 5.94
N HIS A 26 13.48 -5.78 6.72
CA HIS A 26 14.78 -6.37 6.38
C HIS A 26 14.74 -7.88 6.63
N VAL A 27 15.42 -8.63 5.78
CA VAL A 27 15.70 -10.05 5.98
C VAL A 27 17.17 -10.20 6.37
N ILE A 28 17.40 -10.93 7.45
CA ILE A 28 18.73 -11.24 7.97
C ILE A 28 19.01 -12.71 7.69
N ARG A 29 20.13 -12.99 7.06
CA ARG A 29 20.62 -14.34 6.83
C ARG A 29 21.82 -14.58 7.71
N SER A 30 21.75 -15.60 8.55
CA SER A 30 22.83 -16.03 9.46
C SER A 30 23.44 -17.36 9.02
N ASN A 31 24.67 -17.58 9.45
CA ASN A 31 25.38 -18.85 9.27
C ASN A 31 24.94 -19.86 10.34
N ALA A 32 25.37 -21.11 10.21
CA ALA A 32 25.16 -22.15 11.23
C ALA A 32 25.71 -21.78 12.62
N SER A 33 26.63 -20.85 12.68
CA SER A 33 27.21 -20.26 13.92
C SER A 33 26.46 -19.05 14.45
N ASN A 34 25.25 -18.73 13.91
CA ASN A 34 24.45 -17.54 14.27
C ASN A 34 25.13 -16.19 13.93
N GLU A 35 26.16 -16.17 13.11
CA GLU A 35 26.76 -14.93 12.63
C GLU A 35 25.96 -14.38 11.44
N VAL A 36 25.69 -13.08 11.45
CA VAL A 36 24.95 -12.38 10.37
C VAL A 36 25.84 -12.31 9.13
N ILE A 37 25.46 -13.05 8.06
CA ILE A 37 26.16 -13.03 6.77
C ILE A 37 25.69 -11.85 5.93
N SER A 38 24.40 -11.60 5.86
CA SER A 38 23.83 -10.55 5.04
C SER A 38 22.52 -10.02 5.59
N GLN A 39 22.36 -8.70 5.49
CA GLN A 39 21.09 -8.01 5.74
C GLN A 39 20.60 -7.42 4.43
N VAL A 40 19.39 -7.78 4.03
CA VAL A 40 18.78 -7.35 2.77
C VAL A 40 17.51 -6.57 3.05
N LYS A 41 17.46 -5.31 2.64
CA LYS A 41 16.23 -4.53 2.68
C LYS A 41 15.23 -5.07 1.66
N VAL A 42 13.99 -5.26 2.08
CA VAL A 42 12.90 -5.75 1.23
C VAL A 42 12.23 -4.58 0.53
N PRO A 43 12.37 -4.42 -0.79
CA PRO A 43 11.74 -3.33 -1.52
C PRO A 43 10.22 -3.57 -1.61
N LEU A 44 9.46 -2.49 -1.43
CA LEU A 44 8.02 -2.47 -1.58
C LEU A 44 7.62 -1.67 -2.81
N SER A 45 6.63 -2.16 -3.58
CA SER A 45 6.09 -1.46 -4.75
C SER A 45 4.58 -1.56 -4.80
N TYR A 46 3.92 -0.50 -5.30
CA TYR A 46 2.50 -0.57 -5.65
C TYR A 46 2.38 -1.24 -7.02
N ALA A 47 1.96 -2.49 -7.04
CA ALA A 47 1.79 -3.26 -8.27
C ALA A 47 0.86 -4.47 -8.04
N PRO A 48 -0.05 -4.76 -8.97
CA PRO A 48 -0.86 -5.97 -8.95
C PRO A 48 0.00 -7.23 -8.96
N LYS A 49 -0.44 -8.25 -8.22
CA LYS A 49 0.21 -9.58 -8.19
C LYS A 49 0.40 -10.16 -9.60
N ARG A 50 -0.59 -9.95 -10.47
CA ARG A 50 -0.56 -10.44 -11.86
C ARG A 50 0.67 -9.93 -12.62
N ASN A 51 1.01 -8.66 -12.51
CA ASN A 51 2.17 -8.09 -13.20
C ASN A 51 3.50 -8.76 -12.79
N PHE A 52 3.59 -9.21 -11.53
CA PHE A 52 4.75 -9.96 -11.07
C PHE A 52 4.82 -11.35 -11.70
N LEU A 53 3.69 -12.06 -11.71
CA LEU A 53 3.60 -13.41 -12.30
C LEU A 53 3.85 -13.40 -13.81
N GLU A 54 3.34 -12.41 -14.52
CA GLU A 54 3.58 -12.23 -15.96
C GLU A 54 5.06 -11.98 -16.26
N ARG A 55 5.74 -11.17 -15.45
CA ARG A 55 7.19 -10.98 -15.59
C ARG A 55 7.97 -12.27 -15.31
N LEU A 56 7.55 -13.06 -14.33
CA LEU A 56 8.18 -14.32 -14.01
C LEU A 56 8.01 -15.33 -15.15
N SER A 57 6.81 -15.44 -15.72
CA SER A 57 6.52 -16.34 -16.85
C SER A 57 7.25 -15.93 -18.13
N SER A 58 7.37 -14.64 -18.42
CA SER A 58 8.13 -14.14 -19.56
C SER A 58 9.63 -14.44 -19.46
N MET A 59 10.16 -14.50 -18.25
CA MET A 59 11.55 -14.91 -18.01
C MET A 59 11.78 -16.40 -18.23
N SER A 60 10.75 -17.24 -18.08
CA SER A 60 10.83 -18.70 -18.28
C SER A 60 10.82 -19.09 -19.76
N ASN A 61 10.19 -18.31 -20.63
CA ASN A 61 9.95 -18.66 -22.03
C ASN A 61 11.11 -18.34 -23.01
N GLY A 62 12.25 -17.90 -22.53
CA GLY A 62 13.56 -17.99 -23.23
C GLY A 62 13.79 -17.15 -24.50
N GLU A 63 12.83 -16.38 -25.01
CA GLU A 63 12.92 -15.76 -26.33
C GLU A 63 13.50 -14.34 -26.41
N GLU A 64 13.72 -13.66 -25.28
CA GLU A 64 14.35 -12.34 -25.29
C GLU A 64 15.48 -12.21 -24.26
N SER A 65 16.67 -12.62 -24.66
CA SER A 65 17.87 -12.56 -23.80
C SER A 65 18.36 -11.13 -23.49
N GLU A 66 17.88 -10.11 -24.17
CA GLU A 66 18.37 -8.73 -24.04
C GLU A 66 17.59 -7.88 -23.04
N ARG A 67 16.41 -8.28 -22.56
CA ARG A 67 15.60 -7.54 -21.58
C ARG A 67 15.40 -8.27 -20.26
N ARG A 68 16.38 -9.04 -19.83
CA ARG A 68 16.34 -9.69 -18.51
C ARG A 68 16.49 -8.64 -17.40
N ILE A 69 15.40 -8.03 -17.01
CA ILE A 69 15.36 -7.28 -15.76
C ILE A 69 15.43 -8.30 -14.64
N ALA A 70 16.63 -8.52 -14.13
CA ALA A 70 16.86 -9.41 -12.99
C ALA A 70 16.02 -8.92 -11.80
N MET A 71 14.97 -9.66 -11.45
CA MET A 71 14.17 -9.37 -10.27
C MET A 71 14.93 -9.81 -9.03
N LYS A 72 15.25 -8.82 -8.18
CA LYS A 72 15.87 -9.09 -6.88
C LYS A 72 14.79 -9.55 -5.90
N LEU A 73 14.97 -10.72 -5.30
CA LEU A 73 14.18 -11.27 -4.21
C LEU A 73 14.99 -11.24 -2.90
N PRO A 74 14.38 -11.07 -1.72
CA PRO A 74 12.94 -10.89 -1.47
C PRO A 74 12.41 -9.51 -1.86
N ARG A 75 11.11 -9.43 -2.14
CA ARG A 75 10.41 -8.16 -2.41
C ARG A 75 8.93 -8.26 -2.05
N MET A 76 8.29 -7.11 -1.90
CA MET A 76 6.85 -7.04 -1.64
C MET A 76 6.15 -6.17 -2.69
N SER A 77 4.88 -6.47 -2.92
CA SER A 77 3.97 -5.58 -3.63
C SER A 77 2.65 -5.47 -2.91
N PHE A 78 1.95 -4.38 -3.12
CA PHE A 78 0.59 -4.22 -2.63
C PHE A 78 -0.30 -3.61 -3.69
N GLU A 79 -1.59 -3.89 -3.57
CA GLU A 79 -2.62 -3.41 -4.47
C GLU A 79 -3.92 -3.14 -3.71
N ILE A 80 -4.77 -2.26 -4.27
CA ILE A 80 -6.14 -2.11 -3.81
C ILE A 80 -6.97 -3.24 -4.43
N VAL A 81 -7.64 -4.01 -3.58
CA VAL A 81 -8.51 -5.12 -4.01
C VAL A 81 -9.96 -4.67 -4.04
N ASP A 82 -10.37 -3.86 -3.05
CA ASP A 82 -11.75 -3.42 -2.95
C ASP A 82 -11.86 -1.99 -2.42
N LEU A 83 -12.93 -1.32 -2.83
CA LEU A 83 -13.32 0.01 -2.40
C LEU A 83 -14.82 0.02 -2.14
N ALA A 84 -15.23 -0.30 -0.92
CA ALA A 84 -16.62 -0.43 -0.52
C ALA A 84 -17.12 0.77 0.27
N TYR A 85 -18.36 1.21 0.01
CA TYR A 85 -19.06 2.19 0.83
C TYR A 85 -19.38 1.59 2.20
N ASP A 86 -19.18 2.36 3.28
CA ASP A 86 -19.50 1.94 4.64
C ASP A 86 -20.81 2.59 5.13
N PRO A 87 -21.93 1.85 5.12
CA PRO A 87 -23.21 2.38 5.57
C PRO A 87 -23.29 2.60 7.08
N MET A 88 -22.49 1.90 7.88
CA MET A 88 -22.51 2.02 9.34
C MET A 88 -21.93 3.35 9.83
N ARG A 89 -21.00 3.93 9.06
CA ARG A 89 -20.39 5.25 9.33
C ARG A 89 -21.01 6.37 8.52
N GLN A 90 -22.23 6.18 8.01
CA GLN A 90 -22.92 7.16 7.20
C GLN A 90 -23.14 8.47 8.00
N LEU A 91 -22.67 9.59 7.45
CA LEU A 91 -22.95 10.91 7.94
C LEU A 91 -24.12 11.56 7.18
N PRO A 92 -24.92 12.45 7.81
CA PRO A 92 -26.01 13.14 7.15
C PRO A 92 -25.50 13.91 5.91
N LYS A 93 -26.08 13.66 4.76
CA LYS A 93 -25.68 14.27 3.48
C LYS A 93 -25.95 15.78 3.42
N VAL A 94 -26.84 16.27 4.27
CA VAL A 94 -27.27 17.69 4.29
C VAL A 94 -26.32 18.58 5.10
N ASN A 95 -25.51 18.00 5.98
CA ASN A 95 -24.61 18.77 6.82
C ASN A 95 -23.48 19.36 5.97
N ALA A 96 -23.40 20.68 5.99
CA ALA A 96 -22.30 21.42 5.40
C ALA A 96 -21.81 22.44 6.42
N TYR A 97 -20.52 22.47 6.64
CA TYR A 97 -19.86 23.47 7.46
C TYR A 97 -19.53 24.69 6.62
N LYS A 98 -19.86 25.87 7.14
CA LYS A 98 -19.46 27.14 6.51
C LYS A 98 -18.30 27.72 7.32
N GLU A 99 -17.14 27.81 6.71
CA GLU A 99 -15.98 28.47 7.30
C GLU A 99 -15.81 29.85 6.66
N PRO A 100 -15.78 30.95 7.43
CA PRO A 100 -15.45 32.25 6.89
C PRO A 100 -14.01 32.24 6.35
N LEU A 101 -13.78 32.89 5.22
CA LEU A 101 -12.42 33.06 4.71
C LEU A 101 -11.69 34.10 5.55
N SER A 102 -10.49 33.78 6.04
CA SER A 102 -9.70 34.72 6.87
C SER A 102 -9.32 36.02 6.16
N SER A 103 -9.37 36.05 4.81
CA SER A 103 -9.07 37.23 4.00
C SER A 103 -10.28 38.08 3.64
N ASP A 104 -11.52 37.57 3.80
CA ASP A 104 -12.72 38.27 3.38
C ASP A 104 -13.95 37.74 4.15
N ALA A 105 -14.41 38.50 5.14
CA ALA A 105 -15.54 38.13 5.98
C ALA A 105 -16.88 37.96 5.24
N THR A 106 -16.98 38.46 4.01
CA THR A 106 -18.18 38.32 3.17
C THR A 106 -18.22 36.99 2.40
N LYS A 107 -17.09 36.27 2.32
CA LYS A 107 -16.97 34.98 1.61
C LYS A 107 -16.84 33.84 2.59
N ALA A 108 -17.64 32.79 2.39
CA ALA A 108 -17.58 31.57 3.19
C ALA A 108 -17.29 30.37 2.30
N ARG A 109 -16.37 29.52 2.74
CA ARG A 109 -16.12 28.22 2.14
C ARG A 109 -17.14 27.22 2.68
N LYS A 110 -17.89 26.57 1.79
CA LYS A 110 -18.80 25.50 2.14
C LYS A 110 -18.08 24.15 2.02
N VAL A 111 -17.95 23.45 3.14
CA VAL A 111 -17.35 22.11 3.20
C VAL A 111 -18.46 21.11 3.48
N TYR A 112 -18.62 20.14 2.59
CA TYR A 112 -19.59 19.06 2.78
C TYR A 112 -18.99 17.95 3.64
N THR A 113 -19.86 17.22 4.36
CA THR A 113 -19.46 16.03 5.12
C THR A 113 -18.84 14.99 4.21
N GLY A 114 -17.78 14.35 4.67
CA GLY A 114 -17.10 13.28 3.95
C GLY A 114 -17.99 12.02 3.79
N VAL A 115 -17.76 11.28 2.73
CA VAL A 115 -18.41 9.99 2.51
C VAL A 115 -17.45 8.88 2.98
N PRO A 116 -17.89 7.98 3.91
CA PRO A 116 -17.05 6.92 4.43
C PRO A 116 -16.91 5.78 3.42
N TYR A 117 -15.68 5.41 3.12
CA TYR A 117 -15.33 4.24 2.32
C TYR A 117 -14.31 3.37 3.04
N ASN A 118 -14.45 2.07 2.92
CA ASN A 118 -13.46 1.09 3.31
C ASN A 118 -12.59 0.76 2.10
N ILE A 119 -11.28 0.85 2.26
CA ILE A 119 -10.31 0.48 1.23
C ILE A 119 -9.61 -0.78 1.70
N GLN A 120 -9.72 -1.85 0.93
CA GLN A 120 -9.05 -3.11 1.21
C GLN A 120 -7.76 -3.20 0.41
N PHE A 121 -6.64 -3.36 1.11
CA PHE A 121 -5.34 -3.59 0.52
C PHE A 121 -4.95 -5.05 0.64
N GLN A 122 -4.31 -5.58 -0.39
CA GLN A 122 -3.65 -6.86 -0.37
C GLN A 122 -2.14 -6.65 -0.45
N LEU A 123 -1.40 -7.19 0.53
CA LEU A 123 0.06 -7.22 0.53
C LEU A 123 0.53 -8.59 0.07
N ASN A 124 1.40 -8.61 -0.94
CA ASN A 124 1.98 -9.82 -1.49
C ASN A 124 3.48 -9.84 -1.21
N ILE A 125 3.97 -10.97 -0.68
CA ILE A 125 5.38 -11.20 -0.35
C ILE A 125 5.94 -12.22 -1.35
N TYR A 126 7.05 -11.88 -1.97
CA TYR A 126 7.76 -12.75 -2.91
C TYR A 126 9.16 -13.02 -2.37
N ALA A 127 9.44 -14.28 -2.08
CA ALA A 127 10.74 -14.72 -1.58
C ALA A 127 11.18 -15.99 -2.32
N LYS A 128 12.49 -16.23 -2.33
CA LYS A 128 13.05 -17.47 -2.88
C LYS A 128 13.01 -18.60 -1.84
N SER A 129 13.20 -18.27 -0.58
CA SER A 129 13.17 -19.18 0.56
C SER A 129 11.91 -18.98 1.38
N GLN A 130 11.37 -20.04 1.96
CA GLN A 130 10.27 -19.98 2.90
C GLN A 130 10.68 -19.22 4.17
N ASP A 131 11.91 -19.40 4.64
CA ASP A 131 12.45 -18.72 5.79
C ASP A 131 12.46 -17.19 5.63
N ASP A 132 12.94 -16.69 4.48
CA ASP A 132 12.90 -15.27 4.16
C ASP A 132 11.45 -14.71 4.21
N ALA A 133 10.46 -15.49 3.74
CA ALA A 133 9.06 -15.09 3.77
C ALA A 133 8.49 -15.04 5.19
N LEU A 134 8.81 -16.05 6.02
CA LEU A 134 8.36 -16.12 7.41
C LEU A 134 8.96 -14.99 8.24
N GLN A 135 10.24 -14.67 8.07
CA GLN A 135 10.88 -13.52 8.73
C GLN A 135 10.15 -12.20 8.43
N ILE A 136 9.71 -12.00 7.19
CA ILE A 136 8.95 -10.80 6.82
C ILE A 136 7.58 -10.80 7.50
N VAL A 137 6.87 -11.92 7.50
CA VAL A 137 5.55 -12.06 8.13
C VAL A 137 5.62 -11.81 9.64
N GLU A 138 6.62 -12.38 10.32
CA GLU A 138 6.83 -12.21 11.76
C GLU A 138 7.15 -10.76 12.15
N GLN A 139 7.75 -9.97 11.26
CA GLN A 139 7.97 -8.55 11.49
C GLN A 139 6.69 -7.71 11.34
N ILE A 140 5.69 -8.20 10.59
CA ILE A 140 4.45 -7.45 10.31
C ILE A 140 3.36 -7.76 11.35
N ILE A 141 3.13 -9.04 11.67
CA ILE A 141 2.01 -9.49 12.50
C ILE A 141 1.91 -8.77 13.86
N PRO A 142 3.00 -8.55 14.62
CA PRO A 142 2.91 -7.96 15.95
C PRO A 142 2.34 -6.53 15.99
N TYR A 143 2.44 -5.79 14.88
CA TYR A 143 1.89 -4.44 14.79
C TYR A 143 0.36 -4.42 14.65
N PHE A 144 -0.26 -5.56 14.27
CA PHE A 144 -1.70 -5.70 14.06
C PHE A 144 -2.34 -6.54 15.17
N ALA A 145 -2.42 -6.00 16.39
CA ALA A 145 -3.02 -6.70 17.53
C ALA A 145 -4.28 -5.99 18.09
N PRO A 146 -5.49 -6.19 17.55
CA PRO A 146 -5.90 -6.62 16.23
C PRO A 146 -5.89 -5.50 15.18
N GLN A 147 -5.66 -4.23 15.60
CA GLN A 147 -5.74 -3.05 14.74
C GLN A 147 -4.48 -2.20 14.90
N TYR A 148 -4.07 -1.57 13.82
CA TYR A 148 -3.04 -0.54 13.83
C TYR A 148 -3.71 0.83 13.61
N ASN A 149 -3.64 1.70 14.60
CA ASN A 149 -4.16 3.07 14.52
C ASN A 149 -3.04 4.03 14.08
N LEU A 150 -3.34 4.79 13.02
CA LEU A 150 -2.48 5.80 12.43
C LEU A 150 -2.90 7.20 12.85
#